data_0f3eef406adad785b8e5268063133bb0
#
_entry.id   0f3eef406adad785b8e5268063133bb0
#
_cell.length_a   1.000
_cell.length_b   1.000
_cell.length_c   1.000
_cell.angle_alpha   90.00
_cell.angle_beta   90.00
_cell.angle_gamma   90.00
#
_symmetry.space_group_name_H-M   'P 1'
#
loop_
_entity.id
_entity.type
_entity.pdbx_description
1 polymer ?
#
loop_
_entity_poly.entity_id
_entity_poly.type
_entity_poly.pdbx_seq_one_letter_code
_entity_poly.pdbx_strand_id
1 'polypeptide(L)'
;MSRRLRYIPEGGALVEVTCRTFQSRFLLRPSLPLNDLVVGVLARAQRTYPIRCCGFSFVSNHFHLILDVDDARQLASFMCFLNSNLARELGRFVDWPDKVWARRYQAIVISSEAAAQVARLKYVLAHGVKEHLVEKVSEWPGVHCARALMEGVAVEGTWFDRTQEYAARRRGESFDRLRYATTETLTLSPLPCWKDLPVEAQRRLAADLVAELEADAAAERQRAGSQVLGVAAIQGQEPHKRPERSKKSPAPLFHALTKAAREDLYAGYAWFVAAFREAAAKLREGSREVSFPTGSFPPPLPFAAG
;
A
#
# COMPACT_ATOMS: atom_id res chain seq x y z
N MET A 1 -23.60 -4.17 7.55
CA MET A 1 -23.17 -3.07 6.67
C MET A 1 -22.64 -3.64 5.37
N SER A 2 -23.18 -3.28 4.21
CA SER A 2 -22.66 -3.70 2.91
C SER A 2 -21.24 -3.11 2.72
N ARG A 3 -20.35 -3.88 2.06
CA ARG A 3 -19.01 -3.40 1.71
C ARG A 3 -19.12 -2.17 0.81
N ARG A 4 -18.32 -1.14 1.08
CA ARG A 4 -18.16 0.01 0.17
C ARG A 4 -17.64 -0.50 -1.18
N LEU A 5 -18.24 -0.02 -2.27
CA LEU A 5 -17.77 -0.31 -3.61
C LEU A 5 -16.38 0.32 -3.81
N ARG A 6 -15.54 -0.34 -4.59
CA ARG A 6 -14.28 0.25 -5.02
C ARG A 6 -14.58 1.20 -6.17
N TYR A 7 -14.11 2.42 -6.04
CA TYR A 7 -14.30 3.46 -7.02
C TYR A 7 -12.96 4.10 -7.35
N ILE A 8 -12.65 4.17 -8.61
CA ILE A 8 -11.59 5.00 -9.20
C ILE A 8 -12.30 5.83 -10.26
N PRO A 9 -12.11 7.15 -10.27
CA PRO A 9 -12.66 8.02 -11.32
C PRO A 9 -12.24 7.55 -12.72
N GLU A 10 -13.04 7.88 -13.71
CA GLU A 10 -12.69 7.67 -15.10
C GLU A 10 -11.41 8.46 -15.44
N GLY A 11 -10.48 7.84 -16.18
CA GLY A 11 -9.16 8.40 -16.47
C GLY A 11 -8.11 8.11 -15.38
N GLY A 12 -8.48 7.38 -14.33
CA GLY A 12 -7.54 6.99 -13.27
C GLY A 12 -7.45 7.98 -12.11
N ALA A 13 -6.62 7.67 -11.13
CA ALA A 13 -6.37 8.54 -9.98
C ALA A 13 -5.11 8.14 -9.21
N LEU A 14 -4.56 9.10 -8.49
CA LEU A 14 -3.60 8.80 -7.41
C LEU A 14 -4.35 8.24 -6.20
N VAL A 15 -3.88 7.12 -5.67
CA VAL A 15 -4.56 6.41 -4.59
C VAL A 15 -3.57 6.07 -3.48
N GLU A 16 -3.91 6.40 -2.24
CA GLU A 16 -3.22 5.80 -1.10
C GLU A 16 -3.89 4.48 -0.74
N VAL A 17 -3.07 3.44 -0.69
CA VAL A 17 -3.47 2.13 -0.21
C VAL A 17 -2.89 1.88 1.17
N THR A 18 -3.70 1.39 2.10
CA THR A 18 -3.21 0.92 3.40
C THR A 18 -3.73 -0.48 3.71
N CYS A 19 -2.87 -1.31 4.26
CA CYS A 19 -3.21 -2.66 4.70
C CYS A 19 -2.58 -2.95 6.06
N ARG A 20 -3.39 -3.43 6.99
CA ARG A 20 -2.97 -3.68 8.38
C ARG A 20 -2.95 -5.17 8.66
N THR A 21 -1.97 -5.61 9.43
CA THR A 21 -1.84 -6.98 9.90
C THR A 21 -2.97 -7.36 10.85
N PHE A 22 -3.23 -8.66 10.96
CA PHE A 22 -4.27 -9.20 11.84
C PHE A 22 -4.02 -8.80 13.29
N GLN A 23 -5.05 -8.24 13.92
CA GLN A 23 -4.98 -7.68 15.28
C GLN A 23 -3.88 -6.62 15.48
N SER A 24 -3.39 -5.98 14.42
CA SER A 24 -2.25 -5.06 14.45
C SER A 24 -0.94 -5.67 14.99
N ARG A 25 -0.75 -6.99 14.88
CA ARG A 25 0.48 -7.66 15.31
C ARG A 25 1.67 -7.19 14.50
N PHE A 26 2.86 -7.26 15.08
CA PHE A 26 4.09 -6.76 14.46
C PHE A 26 4.68 -7.70 13.40
N LEU A 27 3.82 -8.35 12.58
CA LEU A 27 4.22 -9.33 11.57
C LEU A 27 5.13 -8.75 10.47
N LEU A 28 5.17 -7.42 10.35
CA LEU A 28 6.06 -6.67 9.45
C LEU A 28 7.24 -6.04 10.22
N ARG A 29 7.58 -6.54 11.42
CA ARG A 29 8.72 -6.04 12.19
C ARG A 29 9.97 -5.98 11.32
N PRO A 30 10.63 -4.81 11.20
CA PRO A 30 11.79 -4.63 10.34
C PRO A 30 12.95 -5.57 10.66
N SER A 31 13.49 -6.21 9.64
CA SER A 31 14.78 -6.89 9.65
C SER A 31 15.32 -6.94 8.23
N LEU A 32 16.65 -7.03 8.05
CA LEU A 32 17.23 -7.04 6.70
C LEU A 32 16.61 -8.12 5.79
N PRO A 33 16.48 -9.41 6.24
CA PRO A 33 15.88 -10.43 5.37
C PRO A 33 14.41 -10.19 5.06
N LEU A 34 13.64 -9.61 6.02
CA LEU A 34 12.23 -9.31 5.77
C LEU A 34 12.07 -8.12 4.82
N ASN A 35 12.91 -7.10 4.97
CA ASN A 35 12.89 -5.93 4.08
C ASN A 35 13.19 -6.35 2.63
N ASP A 36 14.22 -7.17 2.44
CA ASP A 36 14.60 -7.72 1.14
C ASP A 36 13.44 -8.49 0.49
N LEU A 37 12.81 -9.37 1.25
CA LEU A 37 11.64 -10.13 0.83
C LEU A 37 10.43 -9.23 0.48
N VAL A 38 10.13 -8.22 1.29
CA VAL A 38 9.02 -7.29 1.07
C VAL A 38 9.23 -6.52 -0.22
N VAL A 39 10.44 -6.00 -0.44
CA VAL A 39 10.78 -5.29 -1.68
C VAL A 39 10.70 -6.21 -2.88
N GLY A 40 11.23 -7.43 -2.80
CA GLY A 40 11.16 -8.40 -3.89
C GLY A 40 9.73 -8.75 -4.30
N VAL A 41 8.84 -8.94 -3.32
CA VAL A 41 7.41 -9.19 -3.59
C VAL A 41 6.72 -7.97 -4.19
N LEU A 42 7.03 -6.75 -3.72
CA LEU A 42 6.46 -5.50 -4.23
C LEU A 42 6.92 -5.24 -5.68
N ALA A 43 8.20 -5.41 -5.95
CA ALA A 43 8.78 -5.25 -7.28
C ALA A 43 8.22 -6.30 -8.27
N ARG A 44 8.11 -7.56 -7.84
CA ARG A 44 7.50 -8.62 -8.64
C ARG A 44 6.02 -8.32 -8.94
N ALA A 45 5.28 -7.76 -7.97
CA ALA A 45 3.91 -7.34 -8.17
C ALA A 45 3.80 -6.25 -9.23
N GLN A 46 4.70 -5.24 -9.20
CA GLN A 46 4.76 -4.17 -10.20
C GLN A 46 5.10 -4.71 -11.60
N ARG A 47 6.04 -5.64 -11.71
CA ARG A 47 6.40 -6.27 -12.98
C ARG A 47 5.26 -7.10 -13.57
N THR A 48 4.49 -7.79 -12.72
CA THR A 48 3.38 -8.66 -13.15
C THR A 48 2.13 -7.87 -13.51
N TYR A 49 1.85 -6.83 -12.74
CA TYR A 49 0.72 -5.91 -12.92
C TYR A 49 1.27 -4.49 -12.96
N PRO A 50 1.65 -3.99 -14.15
CA PRO A 50 2.26 -2.68 -14.28
C PRO A 50 1.42 -1.59 -13.62
N ILE A 51 2.02 -0.89 -12.66
CA ILE A 51 1.40 0.19 -11.91
C ILE A 51 2.46 1.23 -11.56
N ARG A 52 2.09 2.50 -11.56
CA ARG A 52 2.99 3.58 -11.17
C ARG A 52 3.01 3.71 -9.65
N CYS A 53 4.13 3.35 -9.03
CA CYS A 53 4.35 3.47 -7.59
C CYS A 53 5.05 4.80 -7.29
N CYS A 54 4.36 5.72 -6.62
CA CYS A 54 4.88 7.05 -6.29
C CYS A 54 5.47 7.13 -4.88
N GLY A 55 5.19 6.17 -4.02
CA GLY A 55 5.76 6.13 -2.68
C GLY A 55 5.26 4.95 -1.86
N PHE A 56 6.02 4.59 -0.84
CA PHE A 56 5.65 3.51 0.08
C PHE A 56 6.34 3.66 1.44
N SER A 57 5.70 3.08 2.45
CA SER A 57 6.28 2.91 3.78
C SER A 57 5.68 1.65 4.43
N PHE A 58 6.55 0.79 4.96
CA PHE A 58 6.17 -0.40 5.73
C PHE A 58 6.60 -0.21 7.17
N VAL A 59 5.63 -0.20 8.08
CA VAL A 59 5.88 -0.18 9.52
C VAL A 59 5.53 -1.55 10.12
N SER A 60 5.86 -1.78 11.38
CA SER A 60 5.80 -3.13 11.99
C SER A 60 4.46 -3.86 11.85
N ASN A 61 3.34 -3.14 11.64
CA ASN A 61 1.99 -3.74 11.63
C ASN A 61 1.06 -3.26 10.52
N HIS A 62 1.54 -2.46 9.60
CA HIS A 62 0.80 -2.04 8.39
C HIS A 62 1.74 -1.44 7.36
N PHE A 63 1.24 -1.24 6.16
CA PHE A 63 1.96 -0.51 5.13
C PHE A 63 1.06 0.50 4.43
N HIS A 64 1.72 1.46 3.80
CA HIS A 64 1.13 2.46 2.92
C HIS A 64 1.81 2.42 1.55
N LEU A 65 1.03 2.55 0.49
CA LEU A 65 1.50 2.74 -0.88
C LEU A 65 0.79 3.96 -1.46
N ILE A 66 1.51 4.77 -2.22
CA ILE A 66 0.94 5.79 -3.11
C ILE A 66 1.06 5.26 -4.54
N LEU A 67 -0.06 4.98 -5.16
CA LEU A 67 -0.15 4.37 -6.47
C LEU A 67 -0.93 5.29 -7.41
N ASP A 68 -0.37 5.56 -8.59
CA ASP A 68 -1.12 6.19 -9.67
C ASP A 68 -1.67 5.07 -10.56
N VAL A 69 -2.99 4.97 -10.61
CA VAL A 69 -3.73 3.84 -11.18
C VAL A 69 -4.64 4.27 -12.32
N ASP A 70 -4.76 3.45 -13.34
CA ASP A 70 -5.63 3.73 -14.49
C ASP A 70 -7.10 3.40 -14.19
N ASP A 71 -7.34 2.33 -13.39
CA ASP A 71 -8.69 1.91 -13.01
C ASP A 71 -8.70 1.03 -11.74
N ALA A 72 -9.90 0.67 -11.31
CA ALA A 72 -10.11 -0.16 -10.13
C ALA A 72 -9.70 -1.63 -10.32
N ARG A 73 -9.66 -2.15 -11.56
CA ARG A 73 -9.27 -3.52 -11.88
C ARG A 73 -7.76 -3.69 -11.83
N GLN A 74 -7.01 -2.71 -12.39
CA GLN A 74 -5.56 -2.65 -12.26
C GLN A 74 -5.14 -2.65 -10.79
N LEU A 75 -5.72 -1.75 -9.98
CA LEU A 75 -5.47 -1.71 -8.54
C LEU A 75 -5.83 -3.03 -7.85
N ALA A 76 -6.95 -3.66 -8.22
CA ALA A 76 -7.39 -4.91 -7.61
C ALA A 76 -6.44 -6.05 -7.91
N SER A 77 -6.01 -6.20 -9.16
CA SER A 77 -5.11 -7.27 -9.61
C SER A 77 -3.75 -7.15 -8.94
N PHE A 78 -3.18 -5.94 -8.96
CA PHE A 78 -1.93 -5.64 -8.27
C PHE A 78 -2.00 -5.96 -6.77
N MET A 79 -3.02 -5.46 -6.08
CA MET A 79 -3.17 -5.68 -4.64
C MET A 79 -3.52 -7.12 -4.27
N CYS A 80 -4.22 -7.85 -5.13
CA CYS A 80 -4.47 -9.27 -4.94
C CYS A 80 -3.16 -10.05 -4.99
N PHE A 81 -2.32 -9.80 -5.99
CA PHE A 81 -1.01 -10.42 -6.11
C PHE A 81 -0.11 -10.07 -4.93
N LEU A 82 0.05 -8.76 -4.65
CA LEU A 82 0.90 -8.26 -3.58
C LEU A 82 0.52 -8.87 -2.21
N ASN A 83 -0.74 -8.70 -1.81
CA ASN A 83 -1.18 -9.14 -0.48
C ASN A 83 -1.16 -10.66 -0.32
N SER A 84 -1.48 -11.43 -1.37
CA SER A 84 -1.44 -12.89 -1.32
C SER A 84 -0.02 -13.41 -1.18
N ASN A 85 0.93 -12.81 -1.90
CA ASN A 85 2.33 -13.21 -1.84
C ASN A 85 3.00 -12.76 -0.54
N LEU A 86 2.79 -11.51 -0.11
CA LEU A 86 3.27 -11.05 1.19
C LEU A 86 2.71 -11.91 2.33
N ALA A 87 1.41 -12.24 2.33
CA ALA A 87 0.84 -13.06 3.39
C ALA A 87 1.50 -14.44 3.51
N ARG A 88 1.77 -15.08 2.37
CA ARG A 88 2.44 -16.39 2.36
C ARG A 88 3.90 -16.32 2.82
N GLU A 89 4.62 -15.29 2.37
CA GLU A 89 6.01 -15.11 2.76
C GLU A 89 6.13 -14.70 4.23
N LEU A 90 5.32 -13.75 4.70
CA LEU A 90 5.28 -13.33 6.10
C LEU A 90 4.91 -14.48 7.02
N GLY A 91 3.86 -15.27 6.68
CA GLY A 91 3.45 -16.41 7.48
C GLY A 91 4.59 -17.41 7.68
N ARG A 92 5.38 -17.69 6.63
CA ARG A 92 6.56 -18.55 6.71
C ARG A 92 7.72 -17.91 7.49
N PHE A 93 7.95 -16.61 7.26
CA PHE A 93 9.10 -15.90 7.83
C PHE A 93 9.01 -15.73 9.36
N VAL A 94 7.80 -15.47 9.85
CA VAL A 94 7.55 -15.25 11.29
C VAL A 94 6.85 -16.43 11.96
N ASP A 95 6.73 -17.58 11.29
CA ASP A 95 6.01 -18.77 11.76
C ASP A 95 4.58 -18.45 12.25
N TRP A 96 3.80 -17.74 11.40
CA TRP A 96 2.46 -17.31 11.72
C TRP A 96 1.42 -18.19 11.01
N PRO A 97 0.63 -19.01 11.73
CA PRO A 97 -0.27 -20.01 11.13
C PRO A 97 -1.61 -19.46 10.68
N ASP A 98 -1.96 -18.24 11.09
CA ASP A 98 -3.29 -17.64 10.85
C ASP A 98 -3.23 -16.63 9.70
N LYS A 99 -4.37 -15.96 9.41
CA LYS A 99 -4.43 -14.88 8.42
C LYS A 99 -3.48 -13.74 8.79
N VAL A 100 -2.75 -13.24 7.81
CA VAL A 100 -1.82 -12.12 7.99
C VAL A 100 -2.54 -10.78 8.00
N TRP A 101 -3.51 -10.58 7.11
CA TRP A 101 -4.20 -9.30 6.97
C TRP A 101 -5.49 -9.25 7.77
N ALA A 102 -5.71 -8.16 8.50
CA ALA A 102 -6.92 -7.94 9.32
C ALA A 102 -8.18 -7.90 8.45
N ARG A 103 -8.08 -7.27 7.27
CA ARG A 103 -9.17 -7.09 6.31
C ARG A 103 -8.60 -6.77 4.93
N ARG A 104 -9.47 -6.68 3.92
CA ARG A 104 -9.09 -6.13 2.60
C ARG A 104 -8.45 -4.75 2.80
N TYR A 105 -7.43 -4.44 2.00
CA TYR A 105 -6.80 -3.13 2.00
C TYR A 105 -7.83 -2.00 1.83
N GLN A 106 -7.52 -0.85 2.35
CA GLN A 106 -8.25 0.39 2.11
C GLN A 106 -7.59 1.15 0.97
N ALA A 107 -8.41 1.82 0.17
CA ALA A 107 -7.97 2.70 -0.88
C ALA A 107 -8.62 4.06 -0.65
N ILE A 108 -7.83 5.12 -0.64
CA ILE A 108 -8.23 6.50 -0.49
C ILE A 108 -7.86 7.19 -1.79
N VAL A 109 -8.83 7.60 -2.57
CA VAL A 109 -8.57 8.36 -3.80
C VAL A 109 -8.14 9.78 -3.40
N ILE A 110 -7.04 10.22 -3.99
CA ILE A 110 -6.47 11.55 -3.77
C ILE A 110 -6.91 12.44 -4.93
N SER A 111 -7.37 13.64 -4.63
CA SER A 111 -7.79 14.61 -5.66
C SER A 111 -6.61 14.99 -6.57
N SER A 112 -6.92 15.54 -7.73
CA SER A 112 -5.92 16.03 -8.69
C SER A 112 -5.17 17.29 -8.22
N GLU A 113 -5.56 17.90 -7.11
CA GLU A 113 -4.90 19.05 -6.51
C GLU A 113 -3.44 18.71 -6.15
N ALA A 114 -2.48 19.45 -6.68
CA ALA A 114 -1.05 19.24 -6.42
C ALA A 114 -0.74 19.20 -4.91
N ALA A 115 -1.31 20.14 -4.16
CA ALA A 115 -1.12 20.22 -2.71
C ALA A 115 -1.69 18.98 -1.96
N ALA A 116 -2.80 18.38 -2.44
CA ALA A 116 -3.35 17.17 -1.86
C ALA A 116 -2.45 15.94 -2.11
N GLN A 117 -1.88 15.85 -3.32
CA GLN A 117 -0.92 14.79 -3.67
C GLN A 117 0.34 14.88 -2.82
N VAL A 118 0.92 16.07 -2.70
CA VAL A 118 2.12 16.33 -1.88
C VAL A 118 1.85 16.07 -0.40
N ALA A 119 0.72 16.55 0.13
CA ALA A 119 0.34 16.30 1.52
C ALA A 119 0.22 14.81 1.83
N ARG A 120 -0.26 14.02 0.85
CA ARG A 120 -0.39 12.57 1.03
C ARG A 120 0.94 11.85 0.97
N LEU A 121 1.86 12.28 0.09
CA LEU A 121 3.23 11.77 0.08
C LEU A 121 3.93 12.12 1.40
N LYS A 122 3.86 13.38 1.87
CA LYS A 122 4.41 13.82 3.17
C LYS A 122 3.88 12.92 4.31
N TYR A 123 2.58 12.60 4.31
CA TYR A 123 1.98 11.70 5.30
C TYR A 123 2.60 10.30 5.28
N VAL A 124 2.86 9.73 4.10
CA VAL A 124 3.48 8.39 3.97
C VAL A 124 4.95 8.43 4.36
N LEU A 125 5.68 9.47 3.98
CA LEU A 125 7.07 9.68 4.38
C LEU A 125 7.26 9.88 5.89
N ALA A 126 6.27 10.44 6.58
CA ALA A 126 6.33 10.71 8.01
C ALA A 126 6.24 9.46 8.90
N HIS A 127 5.89 8.29 8.34
CA HIS A 127 5.79 7.07 9.15
C HIS A 127 7.14 6.66 9.76
N GLY A 128 7.09 6.31 11.03
CA GLY A 128 8.27 6.08 11.87
C GLY A 128 8.62 7.30 12.69
N VAL A 129 8.69 8.48 12.08
CA VAL A 129 9.07 9.74 12.74
C VAL A 129 7.88 10.33 13.50
N LYS A 130 6.71 10.44 12.87
CA LYS A 130 5.48 10.98 13.51
C LYS A 130 4.92 10.09 14.61
N GLU A 131 5.27 8.81 14.64
CA GLU A 131 4.91 7.90 15.74
C GLU A 131 5.98 7.88 16.84
N HIS A 132 6.98 8.73 16.78
CA HIS A 132 8.12 8.81 17.71
C HIS A 132 8.88 7.47 17.82
N LEU A 133 8.97 6.73 16.70
CA LEU A 133 9.73 5.49 16.66
C LEU A 133 11.21 5.74 16.39
N VAL A 134 11.52 6.70 15.51
CA VAL A 134 12.88 7.15 15.18
C VAL A 134 12.92 8.68 15.09
N GLU A 135 14.10 9.29 15.16
CA GLU A 135 14.26 10.74 15.06
C GLU A 135 14.21 11.22 13.61
N LYS A 136 14.84 10.48 12.72
CA LYS A 136 14.96 10.79 11.29
C LYS A 136 14.37 9.67 10.44
N VAL A 137 13.89 10.04 9.26
CA VAL A 137 13.36 9.08 8.28
C VAL A 137 14.41 8.06 7.85
N SER A 138 15.67 8.49 7.73
CA SER A 138 16.81 7.63 7.39
C SER A 138 17.14 6.57 8.43
N GLU A 139 16.72 6.75 9.68
CA GLU A 139 16.91 5.79 10.77
C GLU A 139 15.84 4.69 10.79
N TRP A 140 14.76 4.84 10.00
CA TRP A 140 13.73 3.81 9.96
C TRP A 140 14.31 2.49 9.43
N PRO A 141 14.32 1.40 10.22
CA PRO A 141 14.98 0.15 9.83
C PRO A 141 14.19 -0.71 8.84
N GLY A 142 12.97 -0.28 8.50
CA GLY A 142 12.05 -1.01 7.60
C GLY A 142 12.08 -0.49 6.17
N VAL A 143 11.22 -1.07 5.33
CA VAL A 143 11.09 -0.69 3.92
C VAL A 143 10.43 0.68 3.79
N HIS A 144 11.15 1.63 3.15
CA HIS A 144 10.72 3.01 3.02
C HIS A 144 11.27 3.65 1.74
N CYS A 145 10.47 4.49 1.07
CA CYS A 145 10.84 5.06 -0.23
C CYS A 145 11.68 6.34 -0.17
N ALA A 146 11.87 6.96 1.00
CA ALA A 146 12.48 8.30 1.10
C ALA A 146 13.84 8.37 0.43
N ARG A 147 14.74 7.43 0.72
CA ARG A 147 16.09 7.44 0.16
C ARG A 147 16.06 7.31 -1.37
N ALA A 148 15.20 6.47 -1.91
CA ALA A 148 15.04 6.31 -3.35
C ALA A 148 14.49 7.59 -4.01
N LEU A 149 13.54 8.28 -3.35
CA LEU A 149 13.00 9.55 -3.85
C LEU A 149 13.99 10.70 -3.81
N MET A 150 14.80 10.79 -2.75
CA MET A 150 15.78 11.88 -2.57
C MET A 150 17.06 11.67 -3.36
N GLU A 151 17.59 10.44 -3.38
CA GLU A 151 18.91 10.11 -3.91
C GLU A 151 18.87 9.33 -5.23
N GLY A 152 17.70 8.76 -5.59
CA GLY A 152 17.57 7.91 -6.76
C GLY A 152 18.23 6.54 -6.61
N VAL A 153 18.41 6.08 -5.37
CA VAL A 153 18.96 4.75 -5.09
C VAL A 153 17.97 3.68 -5.57
N ALA A 154 18.49 2.65 -6.22
CA ALA A 154 17.69 1.51 -6.65
C ALA A 154 17.01 0.82 -5.45
N VAL A 155 15.76 0.43 -5.63
CA VAL A 155 15.00 -0.34 -4.64
C VAL A 155 14.93 -1.77 -5.13
N GLU A 156 15.77 -2.62 -4.58
CA GLU A 156 15.92 -4.01 -5.00
C GLU A 156 15.61 -4.97 -3.87
N GLY A 157 15.10 -6.15 -4.21
CA GLY A 157 14.81 -7.18 -3.24
C GLY A 157 14.63 -8.55 -3.90
N THR A 158 14.56 -9.59 -3.09
CA THR A 158 14.52 -10.97 -3.52
C THR A 158 13.10 -11.50 -3.62
N TRP A 159 12.75 -11.98 -4.81
CA TRP A 159 11.56 -12.76 -5.07
C TRP A 159 11.91 -14.25 -5.08
N PHE A 160 11.10 -15.07 -4.42
CA PHE A 160 11.21 -16.53 -4.45
C PHE A 160 10.08 -17.16 -5.25
N ASP A 161 10.42 -17.90 -6.32
CA ASP A 161 9.43 -18.61 -7.14
C ASP A 161 8.97 -19.91 -6.45
N ARG A 162 7.91 -19.78 -5.67
CA ARG A 162 7.33 -20.90 -4.94
C ARG A 162 6.71 -21.99 -5.82
N THR A 163 6.32 -21.66 -7.04
CA THR A 163 5.77 -22.65 -7.97
C THR A 163 6.87 -23.61 -8.41
N GLN A 164 8.03 -23.07 -8.77
CA GLN A 164 9.20 -23.87 -9.10
C GLN A 164 9.72 -24.64 -7.86
N GLU A 165 9.80 -23.96 -6.71
CA GLU A 165 10.15 -24.56 -5.42
C GLU A 165 9.27 -25.79 -5.12
N TYR A 166 7.95 -25.65 -5.23
CA TYR A 166 6.99 -26.73 -4.98
C TYR A 166 7.14 -27.87 -5.98
N ALA A 167 7.32 -27.55 -7.27
CA ALA A 167 7.52 -28.57 -8.30
C ALA A 167 8.81 -29.39 -8.08
N ALA A 168 9.91 -28.75 -7.66
CA ALA A 168 11.15 -29.42 -7.33
C ALA A 168 11.01 -30.35 -6.11
N ARG A 169 10.36 -29.89 -5.05
CA ARG A 169 10.05 -30.72 -3.88
C ARG A 169 9.23 -31.97 -4.24
N ARG A 170 8.25 -31.83 -5.14
CA ARG A 170 7.46 -32.98 -5.60
C ARG A 170 8.26 -34.01 -6.40
N ARG A 171 9.33 -33.57 -7.06
CA ARG A 171 10.26 -34.46 -7.77
C ARG A 171 11.31 -35.09 -6.86
N GLY A 172 11.31 -34.78 -5.55
CA GLY A 172 12.31 -35.28 -4.60
C GLY A 172 13.71 -34.68 -4.77
N GLU A 173 13.80 -33.52 -5.45
CA GLU A 173 15.06 -32.81 -5.64
C GLU A 173 15.57 -32.20 -4.32
N SER A 174 16.90 -32.14 -4.16
CA SER A 174 17.52 -31.44 -3.05
C SER A 174 17.05 -29.97 -3.05
N PHE A 175 16.53 -29.54 -1.91
CA PHE A 175 15.90 -28.24 -1.78
C PHE A 175 16.90 -27.18 -1.31
N ASP A 176 17.20 -26.26 -2.21
CA ASP A 176 17.86 -24.99 -1.89
C ASP A 176 16.98 -23.85 -2.40
N ARG A 177 16.40 -23.07 -1.48
CA ARG A 177 15.51 -21.96 -1.78
C ARG A 177 16.16 -20.89 -2.66
N LEU A 178 17.46 -20.68 -2.53
CA LEU A 178 18.21 -19.68 -3.29
C LEU A 178 18.25 -19.99 -4.79
N ARG A 179 18.09 -21.24 -5.18
CA ARG A 179 17.96 -21.63 -6.61
C ARG A 179 16.74 -21.05 -7.30
N TYR A 180 15.72 -20.67 -6.53
CA TYR A 180 14.46 -20.13 -7.01
C TYR A 180 14.32 -18.65 -6.66
N ALA A 181 15.42 -18.01 -6.27
CA ALA A 181 15.50 -16.60 -5.96
C ALA A 181 15.85 -15.78 -7.20
N THR A 182 15.20 -14.66 -7.37
CA THR A 182 15.52 -13.63 -8.39
C THR A 182 15.53 -12.27 -7.76
N THR A 183 16.51 -11.44 -8.12
CA THR A 183 16.49 -10.03 -7.75
C THR A 183 15.46 -9.31 -8.59
N GLU A 184 14.56 -8.59 -7.96
CA GLU A 184 13.56 -7.74 -8.58
C GLU A 184 13.81 -6.28 -8.20
N THR A 185 13.68 -5.38 -9.18
CA THR A 185 13.86 -3.94 -8.98
C THR A 185 12.51 -3.25 -9.05
N LEU A 186 12.18 -2.49 -8.01
CA LEU A 186 11.00 -1.63 -7.98
C LEU A 186 11.34 -0.27 -8.59
N THR A 187 10.53 0.14 -9.57
CA THR A 187 10.66 1.47 -10.20
C THR A 187 9.70 2.45 -9.54
N LEU A 188 10.25 3.56 -9.02
CA LEU A 188 9.42 4.67 -8.55
C LEU A 188 9.06 5.61 -9.69
N SER A 189 7.82 6.10 -9.64
CA SER A 189 7.31 7.14 -10.53
C SER A 189 7.12 8.44 -9.74
N PRO A 190 7.29 9.61 -10.35
CA PRO A 190 6.95 10.87 -9.69
C PRO A 190 5.45 10.94 -9.39
N LEU A 191 5.08 11.82 -8.45
CA LEU A 191 3.66 12.21 -8.32
C LEU A 191 3.15 12.79 -9.65
N PRO A 192 1.88 12.58 -10.01
CA PRO A 192 1.30 13.19 -11.23
C PRO A 192 1.54 14.69 -11.33
N CYS A 193 1.50 15.42 -10.21
CA CYS A 193 1.78 16.86 -10.18
C CYS A 193 3.28 17.22 -10.36
N TRP A 194 4.18 16.24 -10.30
CA TRP A 194 5.64 16.42 -10.51
C TRP A 194 6.14 15.83 -11.82
N LYS A 195 5.28 15.20 -12.61
CA LYS A 195 5.67 14.42 -13.79
C LYS A 195 6.50 15.21 -14.82
N ASP A 196 6.22 16.51 -14.93
CA ASP A 196 6.87 17.39 -15.92
C ASP A 196 8.09 18.14 -15.33
N LEU A 197 8.43 17.89 -14.05
CA LEU A 197 9.60 18.48 -13.42
C LEU A 197 10.87 17.67 -13.74
N PRO A 198 12.06 18.33 -13.87
CA PRO A 198 13.33 17.62 -13.91
C PRO A 198 13.54 16.74 -12.68
N VAL A 199 14.24 15.62 -12.86
CA VAL A 199 14.48 14.63 -11.79
C VAL A 199 15.15 15.26 -10.57
N GLU A 200 16.08 16.17 -10.78
CA GLU A 200 16.78 16.90 -9.69
C GLU A 200 15.83 17.80 -8.89
N ALA A 201 14.82 18.37 -9.54
CA ALA A 201 13.80 19.16 -8.86
C ALA A 201 12.86 18.25 -8.05
N GLN A 202 12.46 17.09 -8.60
CA GLN A 202 11.68 16.10 -7.86
C GLN A 202 12.42 15.60 -6.60
N ARG A 203 13.72 15.31 -6.73
CA ARG A 203 14.57 14.89 -5.60
C ARG A 203 14.68 15.96 -4.52
N ARG A 204 14.87 17.23 -4.91
CA ARG A 204 14.90 18.36 -3.96
C ARG A 204 13.57 18.51 -3.23
N LEU A 205 12.45 18.47 -3.94
CA LEU A 205 11.13 18.54 -3.31
C LEU A 205 10.91 17.39 -2.31
N ALA A 206 11.36 16.18 -2.64
CA ALA A 206 11.29 15.06 -1.71
C ALA A 206 12.17 15.28 -0.47
N ALA A 207 13.37 15.83 -0.63
CA ALA A 207 14.27 16.14 0.47
C ALA A 207 13.72 17.27 1.36
N ASP A 208 13.12 18.30 0.77
CA ASP A 208 12.50 19.41 1.49
C ASP A 208 11.32 18.90 2.34
N LEU A 209 10.48 18.00 1.79
CA LEU A 209 9.40 17.37 2.54
C LEU A 209 9.92 16.55 3.73
N VAL A 210 11.01 15.81 3.55
CA VAL A 210 11.61 15.03 4.63
C VAL A 210 12.20 15.97 5.70
N ALA A 211 12.89 17.02 5.32
CA ALA A 211 13.44 17.99 6.27
C ALA A 211 12.33 18.68 7.08
N GLU A 212 11.25 19.09 6.43
CA GLU A 212 10.10 19.71 7.08
C GLU A 212 9.43 18.76 8.10
N LEU A 213 9.17 17.51 7.71
CA LEU A 213 8.53 16.55 8.62
C LEU A 213 9.42 16.17 9.82
N GLU A 214 10.75 16.11 9.63
CA GLU A 214 11.70 15.85 10.71
C GLU A 214 11.77 17.03 11.69
N ALA A 215 11.76 18.25 11.18
CA ALA A 215 11.71 19.48 11.99
C ALA A 215 10.40 19.57 12.81
N ASP A 216 9.25 19.32 12.16
CA ASP A 216 7.94 19.29 12.82
C ASP A 216 7.91 18.28 13.97
N ALA A 217 8.38 17.05 13.73
CA ALA A 217 8.40 15.99 14.71
C ALA A 217 9.39 16.26 15.87
N ALA A 218 10.55 16.87 15.57
CA ALA A 218 11.50 17.27 16.60
C ALA A 218 10.91 18.35 17.52
N ALA A 219 10.23 19.36 16.94
CA ALA A 219 9.55 20.40 17.70
C ALA A 219 8.41 19.84 18.57
N GLU A 220 7.67 18.85 18.05
CA GLU A 220 6.62 18.16 18.81
C GLU A 220 7.21 17.38 19.99
N ARG A 221 8.27 16.60 19.77
CA ARG A 221 8.97 15.86 20.83
C ARG A 221 9.50 16.78 21.92
N GLN A 222 10.11 17.90 21.52
CA GLN A 222 10.63 18.89 22.48
C GLN A 222 9.51 19.46 23.34
N ARG A 223 8.38 19.84 22.74
CA ARG A 223 7.20 20.34 23.49
C ARG A 223 6.58 19.29 24.42
N ALA A 224 6.58 18.02 24.00
CA ALA A 224 6.01 16.92 24.76
C ALA A 224 6.98 16.34 25.80
N GLY A 225 8.26 16.70 25.80
CA GLY A 225 9.30 16.08 26.63
C GLY A 225 9.47 14.58 26.36
N SER A 226 9.15 14.11 25.14
CA SER A 226 9.16 12.71 24.78
C SER A 226 10.44 12.32 24.01
N GLN A 227 10.80 11.03 24.14
CA GLN A 227 11.91 10.42 23.40
C GLN A 227 11.38 9.46 22.35
N VAL A 228 12.20 9.12 21.37
CA VAL A 228 11.89 8.08 20.39
C VAL A 228 12.09 6.69 20.98
N LEU A 229 11.38 5.71 20.43
CA LEU A 229 11.52 4.30 20.83
C LEU A 229 12.93 3.75 20.50
N GLY A 230 13.48 4.13 19.37
CA GLY A 230 14.79 3.74 18.88
C GLY A 230 14.80 2.42 18.08
N VAL A 231 15.77 2.31 17.18
CA VAL A 231 15.90 1.20 16.21
C VAL A 231 15.99 -0.17 16.91
N ALA A 232 16.80 -0.28 17.96
CA ALA A 232 16.99 -1.53 18.68
C ALA A 232 15.67 -2.06 19.28
N ALA A 233 14.88 -1.17 19.88
CA ALA A 233 13.58 -1.54 20.46
C ALA A 233 12.55 -1.90 19.37
N ILE A 234 12.58 -1.24 18.21
CA ILE A 234 11.72 -1.60 17.06
C ILE A 234 12.06 -3.00 16.58
N GLN A 235 13.33 -3.29 16.37
CA GLN A 235 13.81 -4.60 15.90
C GLN A 235 13.69 -5.72 16.95
N GLY A 236 13.68 -5.34 18.24
CA GLY A 236 13.46 -6.27 19.35
C GLY A 236 11.99 -6.63 19.63
N GLN A 237 11.03 -5.99 18.93
CA GLN A 237 9.61 -6.33 19.11
C GLN A 237 9.35 -7.79 18.70
N GLU A 238 8.50 -8.47 19.46
CA GLU A 238 8.05 -9.81 19.08
C GLU A 238 6.99 -9.74 17.96
N PRO A 239 7.18 -10.46 16.82
CA PRO A 239 6.25 -10.38 15.69
C PRO A 239 4.80 -10.73 16.03
N HIS A 240 4.59 -11.70 16.92
CA HIS A 240 3.25 -12.16 17.30
C HIS A 240 2.57 -11.25 18.35
N LYS A 241 3.31 -10.34 18.95
CA LYS A 241 2.74 -9.37 19.90
C LYS A 241 1.86 -8.36 19.16
N ARG A 242 0.80 -7.94 19.78
CA ARG A 242 -0.05 -6.83 19.34
C ARG A 242 0.18 -5.61 20.23
N PRO A 243 0.04 -4.39 19.70
CA PRO A 243 0.15 -3.20 20.52
C PRO A 243 -0.98 -3.16 21.56
N GLU A 244 -0.67 -2.65 22.73
CA GLU A 244 -1.64 -2.50 23.83
C GLU A 244 -2.78 -1.55 23.44
N ARG A 245 -2.47 -0.52 22.66
CA ARG A 245 -3.44 0.46 22.18
C ARG A 245 -3.41 0.52 20.65
N SER A 246 -4.55 0.42 20.02
CA SER A 246 -4.71 0.68 18.58
C SER A 246 -5.82 1.71 18.39
N LYS A 247 -5.48 2.88 17.85
CA LYS A 247 -6.50 3.85 17.42
C LYS A 247 -7.29 3.24 16.26
N LYS A 248 -8.61 3.13 16.41
CA LYS A 248 -9.52 2.77 15.31
C LYS A 248 -10.05 4.08 14.73
N SER A 249 -9.48 4.53 13.63
CA SER A 249 -10.05 5.61 12.84
C SER A 249 -10.58 5.04 11.52
N PRO A 250 -11.83 5.36 11.13
CA PRO A 250 -12.32 5.00 9.81
C PRO A 250 -11.50 5.76 8.76
N ALA A 251 -10.95 5.05 7.78
CA ALA A 251 -10.28 5.73 6.67
C ALA A 251 -11.32 6.49 5.84
N PRO A 252 -11.02 7.72 5.42
CA PRO A 252 -11.86 8.46 4.49
C PRO A 252 -11.93 7.72 3.13
N LEU A 253 -12.92 8.04 2.30
CA LEU A 253 -12.97 7.56 0.91
C LEU A 253 -12.03 8.37 0.03
N PHE A 254 -11.92 9.65 0.30
CA PHE A 254 -11.22 10.63 -0.50
C PHE A 254 -10.32 11.50 0.36
N HIS A 255 -9.23 11.94 -0.24
CA HIS A 255 -8.37 12.98 0.28
C HIS A 255 -8.37 14.14 -0.69
N ALA A 256 -8.93 15.28 -0.27
CA ALA A 256 -8.97 16.53 -1.02
C ALA A 256 -8.82 17.68 -0.03
N LEU A 257 -8.12 18.73 -0.43
CA LEU A 257 -7.90 19.91 0.42
C LEU A 257 -9.03 20.91 0.29
N THR A 258 -9.53 21.13 -0.93
CA THR A 258 -10.66 22.04 -1.14
C THR A 258 -12.00 21.33 -0.96
N LYS A 259 -13.02 22.13 -0.59
CA LYS A 259 -14.39 21.67 -0.47
C LYS A 259 -14.92 21.23 -1.84
N ALA A 260 -14.65 22.01 -2.89
CA ALA A 260 -15.08 21.73 -4.25
C ALA A 260 -14.56 20.37 -4.75
N ALA A 261 -13.24 20.13 -4.69
CA ALA A 261 -12.65 18.84 -5.10
C ALA A 261 -13.22 17.66 -4.31
N ARG A 262 -13.53 17.87 -3.04
CA ARG A 262 -14.16 16.84 -2.20
C ARG A 262 -15.59 16.57 -2.65
N GLU A 263 -16.38 17.59 -2.91
CA GLU A 263 -17.78 17.48 -3.37
C GLU A 263 -17.82 16.75 -4.72
N ASP A 264 -16.94 17.09 -5.66
CA ASP A 264 -16.85 16.43 -6.97
C ASP A 264 -16.57 14.92 -6.84
N LEU A 265 -15.60 14.53 -6.00
CA LEU A 265 -15.29 13.12 -5.75
C LEU A 265 -16.47 12.38 -5.10
N TYR A 266 -17.18 13.01 -4.17
CA TYR A 266 -18.37 12.42 -3.56
C TYR A 266 -19.54 12.31 -4.53
N ALA A 267 -19.75 13.31 -5.39
CA ALA A 267 -20.78 13.28 -6.43
C ALA A 267 -20.54 12.15 -7.43
N GLY A 268 -19.30 12.01 -7.93
CA GLY A 268 -18.91 10.90 -8.80
C GLY A 268 -19.11 9.54 -8.15
N TYR A 269 -18.75 9.40 -6.89
CA TYR A 269 -18.98 8.16 -6.14
C TYR A 269 -20.46 7.86 -5.93
N ALA A 270 -21.26 8.86 -5.62
CA ALA A 270 -22.70 8.70 -5.42
C ALA A 270 -23.37 8.23 -6.71
N TRP A 271 -23.04 8.84 -7.83
CA TRP A 271 -23.49 8.40 -9.15
C TRP A 271 -23.09 6.94 -9.43
N PHE A 272 -21.80 6.60 -9.23
CA PHE A 272 -21.29 5.24 -9.44
C PHE A 272 -22.03 4.20 -8.60
N VAL A 273 -22.29 4.50 -7.33
CA VAL A 273 -23.02 3.61 -6.43
C VAL A 273 -24.48 3.44 -6.86
N ALA A 274 -25.14 4.52 -7.29
CA ALA A 274 -26.52 4.49 -7.77
C ALA A 274 -26.62 3.64 -9.04
N ALA A 275 -25.78 3.89 -10.04
CA ALA A 275 -25.72 3.14 -11.28
C ALA A 275 -25.42 1.65 -11.06
N PHE A 276 -24.45 1.34 -10.17
CA PHE A 276 -24.14 -0.05 -9.81
C PHE A 276 -25.34 -0.76 -9.16
N ARG A 277 -26.05 -0.09 -8.25
CA ARG A 277 -27.21 -0.66 -7.55
C ARG A 277 -28.36 -0.91 -8.48
N GLU A 278 -28.64 0.00 -9.40
CA GLU A 278 -29.65 -0.15 -10.44
C GLU A 278 -29.34 -1.35 -11.34
N ALA A 279 -28.10 -1.42 -11.86
CA ALA A 279 -27.65 -2.55 -12.66
C ALA A 279 -27.77 -3.88 -11.92
N ALA A 280 -27.37 -3.91 -10.64
CA ALA A 280 -27.46 -5.11 -9.80
C ALA A 280 -28.90 -5.50 -9.47
N ALA A 281 -29.85 -4.56 -9.42
CA ALA A 281 -31.27 -4.86 -9.26
C ALA A 281 -31.84 -5.51 -10.52
N LYS A 282 -31.60 -4.92 -11.70
CA LYS A 282 -32.00 -5.48 -13.00
C LYS A 282 -31.46 -6.91 -13.21
N LEU A 283 -30.20 -7.15 -12.82
CA LEU A 283 -29.59 -8.49 -12.90
C LEU A 283 -30.32 -9.50 -12.00
N ARG A 284 -30.70 -9.11 -10.79
CA ARG A 284 -31.45 -9.97 -9.85
C ARG A 284 -32.88 -10.26 -10.33
N GLU A 285 -33.48 -9.35 -11.07
CA GLU A 285 -34.79 -9.50 -11.69
C GLU A 285 -34.75 -10.36 -12.96
N GLY A 286 -33.56 -10.88 -13.31
CA GLY A 286 -33.40 -11.82 -14.44
C GLY A 286 -32.95 -11.18 -15.75
N SER A 287 -32.74 -9.87 -15.80
CA SER A 287 -32.19 -9.22 -17.00
C SER A 287 -30.72 -9.64 -17.17
N ARG A 288 -30.37 -10.18 -18.35
CA ARG A 288 -29.00 -10.59 -18.70
C ARG A 288 -28.23 -9.51 -19.44
N GLU A 289 -28.92 -8.55 -20.04
CA GLU A 289 -28.35 -7.42 -20.78
C GLU A 289 -28.24 -6.18 -19.87
N VAL A 290 -27.37 -6.28 -18.86
CA VAL A 290 -27.16 -5.19 -17.89
C VAL A 290 -25.76 -4.64 -18.01
N SER A 291 -25.65 -3.36 -18.29
CA SER A 291 -24.38 -2.62 -18.27
C SER A 291 -24.10 -2.09 -16.88
N PHE A 292 -22.96 -2.48 -16.33
CA PHE A 292 -22.44 -1.95 -15.06
C PHE A 292 -21.50 -0.76 -15.31
N PRO A 293 -21.38 0.18 -14.36
CA PRO A 293 -20.45 1.30 -14.50
C PRO A 293 -19.03 0.82 -14.76
N THR A 294 -18.28 1.54 -15.59
CA THR A 294 -16.87 1.27 -15.88
C THR A 294 -16.05 1.15 -14.59
N GLY A 295 -15.12 0.19 -14.54
CA GLY A 295 -14.30 -0.06 -13.36
C GLY A 295 -15.00 -0.77 -12.19
N SER A 296 -16.29 -1.09 -12.33
CA SER A 296 -17.01 -1.84 -11.31
C SER A 296 -16.68 -3.35 -11.34
N PHE A 297 -17.07 -4.05 -10.27
CA PHE A 297 -17.00 -5.51 -10.14
C PHE A 297 -18.43 -6.06 -10.04
N PRO A 298 -19.04 -6.41 -11.17
CA PRO A 298 -20.38 -6.99 -11.18
C PRO A 298 -20.47 -8.24 -10.29
N PRO A 299 -21.60 -8.50 -9.65
CA PRO A 299 -21.83 -9.77 -8.98
C PRO A 299 -21.81 -10.93 -9.99
N PRO A 300 -21.47 -12.14 -9.57
CA PRO A 300 -21.63 -13.31 -10.44
C PRO A 300 -23.09 -13.44 -10.88
N LEU A 301 -23.28 -13.93 -12.09
CA LEU A 301 -24.64 -14.27 -12.57
C LEU A 301 -25.29 -15.26 -11.59
N PRO A 302 -26.60 -15.10 -11.27
CA PRO A 302 -27.32 -16.11 -10.53
C PRO A 302 -27.21 -17.46 -11.27
N PHE A 303 -26.92 -18.52 -10.56
CA PHE A 303 -27.00 -19.85 -11.15
C PHE A 303 -28.43 -20.06 -11.67
N ALA A 304 -28.57 -20.37 -12.94
CA ALA A 304 -29.85 -20.89 -13.41
C ALA A 304 -30.08 -22.19 -12.65
N ALA A 305 -31.18 -22.25 -11.89
CA ALA A 305 -31.67 -23.52 -11.39
C ALA A 305 -32.01 -24.35 -12.63
N GLY A 306 -31.21 -25.41 -12.87
CA GLY A 306 -31.49 -26.41 -13.91
C GLY A 306 -32.68 -27.27 -13.52
#